data_5a81e68a87083e86cccc6fb4c29621ad
#
_entry.id   5a81e68a87083e86cccc6fb4c29621ad
#
_cell.length_a   1.000
_cell.length_b   1.000
_cell.length_c   1.000
_cell.angle_alpha   90.00
_cell.angle_beta   90.00
_cell.angle_gamma   90.00
#
_symmetry.space_group_name_H-M   'P 1'
#
loop_
_entity.id
_entity.type
_entity.pdbx_description
1 polymer ?
#
loop_
_entity_poly.entity_id
_entity_poly.type
_entity_poly.pdbx_seq_one_letter_code
_entity_poly.pdbx_strand_id
1 'polypeptide(L)'
;MTELLNYDSIRHLTAHPSPSQRAFRALSSVNLNSLWVLLRNGPSAALDFISHSYHLYSGFGMPHLWQKLPWRDDLRIPVQGIEYLFPEIDFSRSPELYFPFPRNLGVLPQELVVLGKVVSHLSARRVIEFGTAEGRTALNIAAQLPAEGEIITLDLPPIPGKNEVGFFYWDQPVQSKIKQVFASVDAWDSRPYRASADVVFCDACDLMPGLAAEAYQAFSIVRPGGVIFRHDYSTAKGPTRFWEWLARELPVYHIDGTFLLCLRLDSDEVYKKTQDFLLHPVLKDAMRIPSV
;
A
#
# COMPACT_ATOMS: atom_id res chain seq x y z
N MET A 1 24.25 6.86 -20.74
CA MET A 1 25.11 6.29 -19.67
C MET A 1 24.25 6.22 -18.42
N THR A 2 23.62 5.06 -18.22
CA THR A 2 22.68 4.81 -17.13
C THR A 2 23.48 4.10 -16.05
N GLU A 3 23.88 4.83 -15.00
CA GLU A 3 24.43 4.19 -13.81
C GLU A 3 23.29 3.43 -13.13
N LEU A 4 23.37 2.11 -13.22
CA LEU A 4 22.59 1.20 -12.40
C LEU A 4 22.96 1.49 -10.93
N LEU A 5 22.01 1.99 -10.15
CA LEU A 5 22.16 2.12 -8.71
C LEU A 5 22.51 0.75 -8.14
N ASN A 6 23.72 0.63 -7.61
CA ASN A 6 24.26 -0.60 -7.05
C ASN A 6 23.44 -0.99 -5.82
N TYR A 7 22.99 -2.25 -5.76
CA TYR A 7 22.23 -2.88 -4.67
C TYR A 7 22.85 -2.65 -3.27
N ASP A 8 24.18 -2.54 -3.18
CA ASP A 8 24.88 -2.25 -1.93
C ASP A 8 24.60 -0.84 -1.37
N SER A 9 24.23 0.11 -2.22
CA SER A 9 23.83 1.46 -1.78
C SER A 9 22.50 1.48 -1.04
N ILE A 10 21.65 0.50 -1.28
CA ILE A 10 20.30 0.39 -0.66
C ILE A 10 20.40 -0.34 0.68
N ARG A 11 21.35 -1.26 0.86
CA ARG A 11 21.57 -1.98 2.13
C ARG A 11 21.85 -1.07 3.32
N HIS A 12 22.47 0.08 3.11
CA HIS A 12 22.73 1.05 4.19
C HIS A 12 21.47 1.79 4.67
N LEU A 13 20.38 1.79 3.88
CA LEU A 13 19.11 2.41 4.26
C LEU A 13 18.24 1.49 5.13
N THR A 14 18.56 0.21 5.21
CA THR A 14 17.81 -0.79 6.00
C THR A 14 18.34 -0.97 7.43
N ALA A 15 19.41 -0.30 7.83
CA ALA A 15 19.86 -0.28 9.21
C ALA A 15 18.80 0.47 10.05
N HIS A 16 18.14 -0.24 10.94
CA HIS A 16 17.11 0.33 11.82
C HIS A 16 17.67 1.50 12.63
N PRO A 17 17.22 2.74 12.42
CA PRO A 17 17.70 3.87 13.18
C PRO A 17 17.36 3.68 14.67
N SER A 18 18.26 4.09 15.56
CA SER A 18 18.02 4.07 17.00
C SER A 18 16.79 4.92 17.37
N PRO A 19 16.15 4.71 18.54
CA PRO A 19 15.02 5.51 18.97
C PRO A 19 15.30 7.02 18.95
N SER A 20 16.53 7.42 19.31
CA SER A 20 16.98 8.82 19.26
C SER A 20 17.14 9.36 17.83
N GLN A 21 17.64 8.57 16.90
CA GLN A 21 17.74 8.95 15.48
C GLN A 21 16.35 9.06 14.83
N ARG A 22 15.37 8.25 15.26
CA ARG A 22 13.98 8.34 14.81
C ARG A 22 13.29 9.59 15.33
N ALA A 23 13.47 9.91 16.61
CA ALA A 23 12.97 11.14 17.19
C ALA A 23 13.57 12.40 16.51
N PHE A 24 14.86 12.37 16.21
CA PHE A 24 15.53 13.47 15.52
C PHE A 24 15.05 13.63 14.06
N ARG A 25 14.82 12.53 13.34
CA ARG A 25 14.25 12.57 11.98
C ARG A 25 12.79 13.05 11.98
N ALA A 26 11.99 12.64 12.98
CA ALA A 26 10.63 13.14 13.14
C ALA A 26 10.60 14.65 13.40
N LEU A 27 11.51 15.16 14.24
CA LEU A 27 11.64 16.59 14.51
C LEU A 27 12.21 17.37 13.32
N SER A 28 13.13 16.78 12.54
CA SER A 28 13.72 17.42 11.36
C SER A 28 12.80 17.44 10.13
N SER A 29 11.78 16.59 10.08
CA SER A 29 10.74 16.60 9.03
C SER A 29 9.66 17.66 9.26
N VAL A 30 9.60 18.24 10.45
CA VAL A 30 8.74 19.39 10.75
C VAL A 30 9.37 20.62 10.10
N ASN A 31 8.96 20.93 8.88
CA ASN A 31 9.41 22.18 8.26
C ASN A 31 8.74 23.39 8.94
N LEU A 32 9.36 24.57 8.80
CA LEU A 32 8.86 25.82 9.38
C LEU A 32 7.41 26.15 9.01
N ASN A 33 6.95 25.72 7.84
CA ASN A 33 5.57 25.91 7.39
C ASN A 33 4.60 25.02 8.19
N SER A 34 4.97 23.76 8.49
CA SER A 34 4.16 22.89 9.34
C SER A 34 4.04 23.44 10.77
N LEU A 35 5.15 23.97 11.30
CA LEU A 35 5.16 24.63 12.62
C LEU A 35 4.26 25.88 12.63
N TRP A 36 4.28 26.67 11.54
CA TRP A 36 3.45 27.86 11.39
C TRP A 36 1.95 27.53 11.34
N VAL A 37 1.58 26.45 10.63
CA VAL A 37 0.19 25.94 10.58
C VAL A 37 -0.28 25.48 11.94
N LEU A 38 0.59 24.81 12.72
CA LEU A 38 0.27 24.36 14.07
C LEU A 38 0.06 25.51 15.03
N LEU A 39 0.93 26.53 14.97
CA LEU A 39 0.82 27.74 15.83
C LEU A 39 -0.44 28.56 15.51
N ARG A 40 -0.88 28.58 14.25
CA ARG A 40 -2.05 29.33 13.80
C ARG A 40 -3.38 28.66 14.14
N ASN A 41 -3.40 27.33 14.25
CA ASN A 41 -4.63 26.56 14.54
C ASN A 41 -4.82 26.18 16.01
N GLY A 42 -3.92 26.65 16.88
CA GLY A 42 -4.04 26.52 18.33
C GLY A 42 -3.47 25.23 18.94
N PRO A 43 -3.46 25.12 20.27
CA PRO A 43 -2.83 24.03 21.00
C PRO A 43 -3.41 22.64 20.72
N SER A 44 -4.71 22.54 20.42
CA SER A 44 -5.37 21.28 20.08
C SER A 44 -4.83 20.68 18.78
N ALA A 45 -4.64 21.49 17.75
CA ALA A 45 -4.08 21.04 16.47
C ALA A 45 -2.60 20.60 16.60
N ALA A 46 -1.85 21.23 17.51
CA ALA A 46 -0.49 20.82 17.83
C ALA A 46 -0.47 19.46 18.58
N LEU A 47 -1.38 19.25 19.50
CA LEU A 47 -1.52 17.98 20.23
C LEU A 47 -1.98 16.87 19.31
N ASP A 48 -2.92 17.14 18.40
CA ASP A 48 -3.38 16.17 17.40
C ASP A 48 -2.27 15.80 16.43
N PHE A 49 -1.46 16.76 15.97
CA PHE A 49 -0.30 16.51 15.12
C PHE A 49 0.78 15.69 15.84
N ILE A 50 1.11 16.04 17.09
CA ILE A 50 2.10 15.32 17.91
C ILE A 50 1.59 13.91 18.20
N SER A 51 0.33 13.77 18.58
CA SER A 51 -0.32 12.48 18.80
C SER A 51 -0.32 11.64 17.52
N HIS A 52 -0.72 12.22 16.40
CA HIS A 52 -0.72 11.52 15.09
C HIS A 52 0.70 11.13 14.64
N SER A 53 1.67 12.02 14.76
CA SER A 53 3.07 11.73 14.45
C SER A 53 3.65 10.69 15.42
N TYR A 54 3.32 10.76 16.70
CA TYR A 54 3.75 9.76 17.69
C TYR A 54 3.12 8.39 17.41
N HIS A 55 1.85 8.33 17.02
CA HIS A 55 1.17 7.09 16.64
C HIS A 55 1.72 6.51 15.32
N LEU A 56 2.02 7.34 14.32
CA LEU A 56 2.66 6.92 13.08
C LEU A 56 4.01 6.22 13.33
N TYR A 57 4.81 6.73 14.29
CA TYR A 57 6.15 6.20 14.56
C TYR A 57 6.19 5.15 15.68
N SER A 58 5.21 5.10 16.57
CA SER A 58 5.24 4.19 17.71
C SER A 58 4.50 2.87 17.49
N GLY A 59 3.63 2.79 16.48
CA GLY A 59 2.79 1.61 16.26
C GLY A 59 1.78 1.37 17.39
N PHE A 60 1.48 2.40 18.21
CA PHE A 60 0.62 2.31 19.39
C PHE A 60 -0.87 2.54 19.11
N GLY A 61 -1.26 2.50 17.83
CA GLY A 61 -2.60 2.89 17.39
C GLY A 61 -3.77 2.08 17.89
N MET A 62 -3.61 0.94 18.54
CA MET A 62 -4.68 0.19 19.25
C MET A 62 -4.11 -1.03 19.98
N PRO A 63 -3.65 -0.90 21.22
CA PRO A 63 -3.02 -1.99 21.98
C PRO A 63 -3.88 -3.26 22.06
N HIS A 64 -5.20 -3.12 22.11
CA HIS A 64 -6.13 -4.24 22.21
C HIS A 64 -6.25 -5.09 20.93
N LEU A 65 -6.09 -4.50 19.75
CA LEU A 65 -6.07 -5.25 18.49
C LEU A 65 -4.72 -5.96 18.30
N TRP A 66 -3.63 -5.30 18.67
CA TRP A 66 -2.31 -5.90 18.64
C TRP A 66 -2.17 -7.11 19.59
N GLN A 67 -2.83 -7.07 20.76
CA GLN A 67 -2.85 -8.19 21.69
C GLN A 67 -3.51 -9.46 21.15
N LYS A 68 -4.35 -9.32 20.14
CA LYS A 68 -4.97 -10.48 19.43
C LYS A 68 -4.07 -11.15 18.42
N LEU A 69 -2.97 -10.50 18.03
CA LEU A 69 -2.01 -11.05 17.09
C LEU A 69 -0.97 -11.90 17.83
N PRO A 70 -0.80 -13.18 17.48
CA PRO A 70 0.20 -14.04 18.06
C PRO A 70 1.59 -13.68 17.51
N TRP A 71 2.26 -12.69 18.12
CA TRP A 71 3.58 -12.22 17.68
C TRP A 71 4.69 -13.25 17.87
N ARG A 72 5.46 -13.40 16.81
CA ARG A 72 6.77 -14.04 16.86
C ARG A 72 7.75 -13.11 16.16
N ASP A 73 8.76 -12.66 16.87
CA ASP A 73 9.76 -11.70 16.36
C ASP A 73 10.71 -12.32 15.30
N ASP A 74 10.71 -13.66 15.20
CA ASP A 74 11.55 -14.47 14.30
C ASP A 74 10.95 -14.70 12.90
N LEU A 75 9.67 -14.33 12.69
CA LEU A 75 9.03 -14.50 11.39
C LEU A 75 9.34 -13.33 10.45
N ARG A 76 9.91 -13.68 9.30
CA ARG A 76 10.17 -12.77 8.18
C ARG A 76 9.49 -13.32 6.94
N ILE A 77 8.94 -12.43 6.13
CA ILE A 77 8.37 -12.79 4.83
C ILE A 77 9.53 -13.19 3.91
N PRO A 78 9.44 -14.37 3.25
CA PRO A 78 10.47 -14.82 2.31
C PRO A 78 10.67 -13.81 1.19
N VAL A 79 11.92 -13.49 0.87
CA VAL A 79 12.30 -12.65 -0.26
C VAL A 79 12.40 -13.52 -1.50
N GLN A 80 11.79 -13.07 -2.60
CA GLN A 80 11.84 -13.74 -3.90
C GLN A 80 12.07 -12.73 -5.03
N GLY A 81 12.85 -13.10 -6.03
CA GLY A 81 12.93 -12.36 -7.27
C GLY A 81 11.58 -12.37 -7.99
N ILE A 82 11.26 -11.27 -8.66
CA ILE A 82 9.98 -11.14 -9.39
C ILE A 82 9.82 -12.21 -10.48
N GLU A 83 10.91 -12.65 -11.10
CA GLU A 83 10.94 -13.70 -12.12
C GLU A 83 10.59 -15.08 -11.57
N TYR A 84 10.74 -15.31 -10.27
CA TYR A 84 10.27 -16.53 -9.61
C TYR A 84 8.79 -16.48 -9.28
N LEU A 85 8.30 -15.29 -8.93
CA LEU A 85 6.88 -15.11 -8.64
C LEU A 85 6.04 -15.09 -9.91
N PHE A 86 6.60 -14.61 -11.02
CA PHE A 86 5.94 -14.50 -12.33
C PHE A 86 6.87 -14.96 -13.45
N PRO A 87 7.22 -16.27 -13.50
CA PRO A 87 8.14 -16.81 -14.51
C PRO A 87 7.62 -16.68 -15.94
N GLU A 88 6.32 -16.45 -16.09
CA GLU A 88 5.64 -16.23 -17.36
C GLU A 88 5.79 -14.80 -17.90
N ILE A 89 6.32 -13.86 -17.12
CA ILE A 89 6.45 -12.44 -17.51
C ILE A 89 7.89 -12.12 -17.89
N ASP A 90 8.06 -11.52 -19.10
CA ASP A 90 9.35 -10.95 -19.48
C ASP A 90 9.57 -9.58 -18.84
N PHE A 91 10.40 -9.52 -17.80
CA PHE A 91 10.80 -8.29 -17.11
C PHE A 91 12.02 -7.59 -17.76
N SER A 92 12.61 -8.14 -18.82
CA SER A 92 13.76 -7.53 -19.49
C SER A 92 13.45 -6.19 -20.17
N ARG A 93 12.17 -5.93 -20.46
CA ARG A 93 11.69 -4.69 -21.05
C ARG A 93 10.79 -3.95 -20.09
N SER A 94 11.13 -2.70 -19.80
CA SER A 94 10.28 -1.82 -19.00
C SER A 94 9.09 -1.33 -19.83
N PRO A 95 7.87 -1.23 -19.24
CA PRO A 95 6.79 -0.48 -19.83
C PRO A 95 7.12 1.02 -19.86
N GLU A 96 6.40 1.78 -20.68
CA GLU A 96 6.45 3.23 -20.57
C GLU A 96 5.89 3.68 -19.23
N LEU A 97 6.65 4.52 -18.53
CA LEU A 97 6.27 5.05 -17.21
C LEU A 97 6.02 6.55 -17.30
N TYR A 98 4.91 6.96 -16.68
CA TYR A 98 4.56 8.37 -16.47
C TYR A 98 5.12 8.83 -15.12
N PHE A 99 5.84 9.96 -15.09
CA PHE A 99 6.42 10.54 -13.87
C PHE A 99 7.12 9.48 -12.99
N PRO A 100 8.16 8.80 -13.49
CA PRO A 100 8.71 7.61 -12.83
C PRO A 100 9.28 7.90 -11.44
N PHE A 101 9.75 9.15 -11.20
CA PHE A 101 10.37 9.51 -9.92
C PHE A 101 9.35 10.10 -8.95
N PRO A 102 9.22 9.53 -7.74
CA PRO A 102 8.35 10.10 -6.72
C PRO A 102 8.88 11.45 -6.23
N ARG A 103 7.97 12.37 -5.92
CA ARG A 103 8.33 13.64 -5.27
C ARG A 103 8.67 13.45 -3.79
N ASN A 104 8.08 12.42 -3.19
CA ASN A 104 8.24 12.03 -1.78
C ASN A 104 8.56 10.53 -1.69
N LEU A 105 8.53 9.98 -0.46
CA LEU A 105 8.59 8.54 -0.23
C LEU A 105 7.31 7.89 -0.78
N GLY A 106 7.33 7.48 -2.01
CA GLY A 106 6.23 6.80 -2.70
C GLY A 106 6.74 5.63 -3.51
N VAL A 107 5.85 4.99 -4.24
CA VAL A 107 6.14 3.82 -5.08
C VAL A 107 7.35 4.07 -5.99
N LEU A 108 8.35 3.22 -5.94
CA LEU A 108 9.59 3.35 -6.69
C LEU A 108 9.40 3.03 -8.19
N PRO A 109 10.28 3.51 -9.10
CA PRO A 109 10.17 3.20 -10.54
C PRO A 109 10.10 1.69 -10.83
N GLN A 110 10.94 0.87 -10.18
CA GLN A 110 10.94 -0.59 -10.35
C GLN A 110 9.63 -1.22 -9.87
N GLU A 111 9.00 -0.66 -8.85
CA GLU A 111 7.69 -1.12 -8.35
C GLU A 111 6.57 -0.80 -9.35
N LEU A 112 6.62 0.38 -10.00
CA LEU A 112 5.71 0.71 -11.08
C LEU A 112 5.87 -0.25 -12.27
N VAL A 113 7.12 -0.66 -12.58
CA VAL A 113 7.39 -1.68 -13.60
C VAL A 113 6.75 -3.02 -13.22
N VAL A 114 6.93 -3.47 -11.98
CA VAL A 114 6.33 -4.71 -11.47
C VAL A 114 4.81 -4.66 -11.60
N LEU A 115 4.17 -3.63 -11.05
CA LEU A 115 2.72 -3.45 -11.08
C LEU A 115 2.21 -3.42 -12.53
N GLY A 116 2.82 -2.60 -13.38
CA GLY A 116 2.41 -2.44 -14.77
C GLY A 116 2.55 -3.73 -15.59
N LYS A 117 3.65 -4.47 -15.39
CA LYS A 117 3.89 -5.74 -16.08
C LYS A 117 2.89 -6.82 -15.69
N VAL A 118 2.60 -6.93 -14.39
CA VAL A 118 1.60 -7.90 -13.90
C VAL A 118 0.20 -7.54 -14.39
N VAL A 119 -0.19 -6.27 -14.34
CA VAL A 119 -1.48 -5.77 -14.86
C VAL A 119 -1.62 -6.09 -16.36
N SER A 120 -0.59 -5.80 -17.16
CA SER A 120 -0.58 -6.07 -18.59
C SER A 120 -0.64 -7.58 -18.88
N HIS A 121 0.15 -8.40 -18.20
CA HIS A 121 0.20 -9.85 -18.39
C HIS A 121 -1.15 -10.51 -18.08
N LEU A 122 -1.78 -10.13 -16.98
CA LEU A 122 -3.11 -10.63 -16.60
C LEU A 122 -4.21 -10.12 -17.54
N SER A 123 -3.89 -9.19 -18.45
CA SER A 123 -4.90 -8.45 -19.22
C SER A 123 -5.99 -7.93 -18.29
N ALA A 124 -5.56 -7.37 -17.15
CA ALA A 124 -6.43 -7.01 -16.05
C ALA A 124 -7.54 -6.06 -16.53
N ARG A 125 -8.79 -6.40 -16.22
CA ARG A 125 -9.95 -5.56 -16.53
C ARG A 125 -10.33 -4.67 -15.35
N ARG A 126 -10.02 -5.11 -14.13
CA ARG A 126 -10.29 -4.33 -12.92
C ARG A 126 -9.12 -4.38 -11.98
N VAL A 127 -8.59 -3.18 -11.69
CA VAL A 127 -7.64 -2.96 -10.62
C VAL A 127 -8.28 -2.11 -9.54
N ILE A 128 -8.01 -2.42 -8.27
CA ILE A 128 -8.46 -1.60 -7.14
C ILE A 128 -7.24 -1.18 -6.35
N GLU A 129 -7.11 0.11 -6.11
CA GLU A 129 -6.03 0.73 -5.36
C GLU A 129 -6.58 1.40 -4.11
N PHE A 130 -6.00 1.10 -2.96
CA PHE A 130 -6.20 1.80 -1.72
C PHE A 130 -5.03 2.75 -1.50
N GLY A 131 -5.31 4.06 -1.46
CA GLY A 131 -4.30 5.11 -1.37
C GLY A 131 -3.96 5.72 -2.73
N THR A 132 -4.76 6.70 -3.17
CA THR A 132 -4.52 7.42 -4.44
C THR A 132 -3.32 8.36 -4.33
N ALA A 133 -3.20 9.07 -3.21
CA ALA A 133 -2.24 10.15 -3.02
C ALA A 133 -2.18 11.10 -4.25
N GLU A 134 -1.01 11.30 -4.82
CA GLU A 134 -0.81 12.14 -6.02
C GLU A 134 -1.39 11.51 -7.31
N GLY A 135 -1.78 10.22 -7.28
CA GLY A 135 -2.37 9.50 -8.42
C GLY A 135 -1.34 8.94 -9.42
N ARG A 136 -0.06 8.94 -9.07
CA ARG A 136 1.00 8.48 -9.96
C ARG A 136 0.94 6.97 -10.21
N THR A 137 0.65 6.18 -9.19
CA THR A 137 0.50 4.72 -9.31
C THR A 137 -0.73 4.39 -10.13
N ALA A 138 -1.89 5.01 -9.84
CA ALA A 138 -3.11 4.86 -10.63
C ALA A 138 -2.88 5.18 -12.11
N LEU A 139 -2.16 6.27 -12.42
CA LEU A 139 -1.83 6.65 -13.80
C LEU A 139 -1.02 5.56 -14.52
N ASN A 140 0.05 5.05 -13.88
CA ASN A 140 0.92 4.04 -14.48
C ASN A 140 0.20 2.70 -14.65
N ILE A 141 -0.66 2.31 -13.72
CA ILE A 141 -1.52 1.13 -13.85
C ILE A 141 -2.52 1.33 -15.01
N ALA A 142 -3.21 2.47 -15.06
CA ALA A 142 -4.19 2.77 -16.11
C ALA A 142 -3.58 2.73 -17.52
N ALA A 143 -2.31 3.13 -17.67
CA ALA A 143 -1.58 3.07 -18.92
C ALA A 143 -1.34 1.63 -19.43
N GLN A 144 -1.33 0.65 -18.53
CA GLN A 144 -1.13 -0.76 -18.85
C GLN A 144 -2.44 -1.56 -18.99
N LEU A 145 -3.57 -0.96 -18.63
CA LEU A 145 -4.87 -1.60 -18.77
C LEU A 145 -5.32 -1.68 -20.25
N PRO A 146 -6.02 -2.75 -20.65
CA PRO A 146 -6.69 -2.80 -21.96
C PRO A 146 -7.73 -1.67 -22.09
N ALA A 147 -8.29 -1.51 -23.29
CA ALA A 147 -9.23 -0.42 -23.58
C ALA A 147 -10.44 -0.40 -22.63
N GLU A 148 -10.97 -1.58 -22.31
CA GLU A 148 -12.12 -1.77 -21.42
C GLU A 148 -11.75 -1.92 -19.95
N GLY A 149 -10.45 -1.81 -19.62
CA GLY A 149 -9.98 -1.93 -18.25
C GLY A 149 -10.22 -0.66 -17.45
N GLU A 150 -10.41 -0.83 -16.14
CA GLU A 150 -10.60 0.26 -15.19
C GLU A 150 -9.70 0.08 -13.96
N ILE A 151 -9.29 1.19 -13.39
CA ILE A 151 -8.77 1.24 -12.03
C ILE A 151 -9.68 2.08 -11.17
N ILE A 152 -10.07 1.53 -10.02
CA ILE A 152 -10.81 2.24 -8.99
C ILE A 152 -9.82 2.55 -7.89
N THR A 153 -9.58 3.83 -7.63
CA THR A 153 -8.61 4.27 -6.65
C THR A 153 -9.29 5.04 -5.53
N LEU A 154 -8.97 4.67 -4.28
CA LEU A 154 -9.61 5.21 -3.08
C LEU A 154 -8.63 6.10 -2.32
N ASP A 155 -9.15 7.22 -1.83
CA ASP A 155 -8.46 8.07 -0.86
C ASP A 155 -9.47 8.80 0.02
N LEU A 156 -8.99 9.40 1.09
CA LEU A 156 -9.79 10.34 1.86
C LEU A 156 -10.05 11.60 1.03
N PRO A 157 -11.17 12.31 1.29
CA PRO A 157 -11.44 13.58 0.64
C PRO A 157 -10.26 14.55 0.81
N PRO A 158 -9.90 15.31 -0.23
CA PRO A 158 -8.81 16.27 -0.14
C PRO A 158 -9.14 17.35 0.90
N ILE A 159 -8.15 17.70 1.71
CA ILE A 159 -8.27 18.83 2.65
C ILE A 159 -7.89 20.09 1.89
N PRO A 160 -8.78 21.10 1.80
CA PRO A 160 -8.50 22.32 1.08
C PRO A 160 -7.16 22.96 1.47
N GLY A 161 -6.30 23.22 0.48
CA GLY A 161 -5.00 23.84 0.67
C GLY A 161 -3.89 22.90 1.17
N LYS A 162 -4.16 21.60 1.28
CA LYS A 162 -3.12 20.62 1.70
C LYS A 162 -2.67 19.70 0.58
N ASN A 163 -3.55 18.94 -0.02
CA ASN A 163 -3.18 17.97 -1.06
C ASN A 163 -4.26 17.90 -2.13
N GLU A 164 -3.83 17.96 -3.38
CA GLU A 164 -4.68 17.65 -4.51
C GLU A 164 -4.53 16.16 -4.80
N VAL A 165 -5.59 15.38 -4.50
CA VAL A 165 -5.60 13.93 -4.75
C VAL A 165 -5.71 13.68 -6.24
N GLY A 166 -4.83 12.83 -6.77
CA GLY A 166 -4.94 12.36 -8.15
C GLY A 166 -4.45 13.33 -9.23
N PHE A 167 -3.73 14.41 -8.88
CA PHE A 167 -3.38 15.44 -9.86
C PHE A 167 -2.47 14.94 -11.00
N PHE A 168 -1.73 13.84 -10.86
CA PHE A 168 -0.87 13.31 -11.92
C PHE A 168 -1.65 12.70 -13.08
N TYR A 169 -2.87 12.23 -12.89
CA TYR A 169 -3.67 11.68 -13.99
C TYR A 169 -4.68 12.66 -14.58
N TRP A 170 -4.82 13.85 -13.99
CA TRP A 170 -5.67 14.89 -14.60
C TRP A 170 -5.15 15.25 -15.99
N ASP A 171 -6.04 15.38 -16.94
CA ASP A 171 -5.73 15.69 -18.35
C ASP A 171 -4.83 14.67 -19.05
N GLN A 172 -4.62 13.49 -18.49
CA GLN A 172 -3.89 12.42 -19.13
C GLN A 172 -4.82 11.58 -20.05
N PRO A 173 -4.28 11.05 -21.18
CA PRO A 173 -5.09 10.27 -22.13
C PRO A 173 -5.82 9.08 -21.51
N VAL A 174 -5.27 8.51 -20.44
CA VAL A 174 -5.81 7.33 -19.75
C VAL A 174 -6.72 7.67 -18.56
N GLN A 175 -7.00 8.96 -18.32
CA GLN A 175 -7.84 9.40 -17.21
C GLN A 175 -9.23 8.75 -17.21
N SER A 176 -9.79 8.49 -18.39
CA SER A 176 -11.09 7.84 -18.53
C SER A 176 -11.17 6.44 -17.94
N LYS A 177 -10.03 5.77 -17.75
CA LYS A 177 -9.93 4.46 -17.10
C LYS A 177 -9.84 4.55 -15.58
N ILE A 178 -9.64 5.74 -15.00
CA ILE A 178 -9.42 5.96 -13.57
C ILE A 178 -10.70 6.48 -12.93
N LYS A 179 -11.19 5.73 -11.93
CA LYS A 179 -12.35 6.09 -11.12
C LYS A 179 -11.90 6.44 -9.71
N GLN A 180 -11.86 7.75 -9.39
CA GLN A 180 -11.56 8.21 -8.04
C GLN A 180 -12.77 8.02 -7.13
N VAL A 181 -12.54 7.42 -5.96
CA VAL A 181 -13.53 7.30 -4.89
C VAL A 181 -12.97 7.98 -3.64
N PHE A 182 -13.74 8.87 -3.04
CA PHE A 182 -13.39 9.51 -1.77
C PHE A 182 -14.11 8.80 -0.63
N ALA A 183 -13.41 7.88 0.01
CA ALA A 183 -13.88 7.13 1.16
C ALA A 183 -12.71 6.59 1.96
N SER A 184 -12.88 6.39 3.27
CA SER A 184 -11.95 5.55 4.02
C SER A 184 -12.16 4.08 3.64
N VAL A 185 -11.09 3.28 3.73
CA VAL A 185 -11.12 1.87 3.31
C VAL A 185 -12.15 1.06 4.10
N ASP A 186 -12.30 1.31 5.38
CA ASP A 186 -13.26 0.64 6.28
C ASP A 186 -14.73 1.03 6.02
N ALA A 187 -14.97 2.25 5.51
CA ALA A 187 -16.31 2.76 5.20
C ALA A 187 -16.74 2.51 3.75
N TRP A 188 -15.82 2.13 2.87
CA TRP A 188 -16.12 1.91 1.47
C TRP A 188 -16.98 0.66 1.27
N ASP A 189 -18.06 0.78 0.51
CA ASP A 189 -18.90 -0.36 0.13
C ASP A 189 -18.28 -1.15 -1.02
N SER A 190 -17.54 -2.19 -0.68
CA SER A 190 -16.88 -3.08 -1.64
C SER A 190 -17.78 -4.20 -2.19
N ARG A 191 -19.03 -4.36 -1.68
CA ARG A 191 -19.92 -5.46 -2.10
C ARG A 191 -20.13 -5.56 -3.61
N PRO A 192 -20.25 -4.45 -4.37
CA PRO A 192 -20.37 -4.52 -5.84
C PRO A 192 -19.13 -5.07 -6.54
N TYR A 193 -17.99 -5.11 -5.87
CA TYR A 193 -16.69 -5.53 -6.42
C TYR A 193 -16.23 -6.89 -5.93
N ARG A 194 -17.07 -7.61 -5.17
CA ARG A 194 -16.72 -8.91 -4.58
C ARG A 194 -16.18 -9.87 -5.62
N ALA A 195 -15.01 -10.46 -5.34
CA ALA A 195 -14.33 -11.46 -6.19
C ALA A 195 -14.21 -11.01 -7.66
N SER A 196 -13.95 -9.73 -7.94
CA SER A 196 -13.93 -9.20 -9.30
C SER A 196 -12.63 -8.47 -9.67
N ALA A 197 -11.79 -8.12 -8.71
CA ALA A 197 -10.53 -7.44 -8.99
C ALA A 197 -9.46 -8.43 -9.45
N ASP A 198 -8.82 -8.15 -10.56
CA ASP A 198 -7.66 -8.88 -11.08
C ASP A 198 -6.42 -8.60 -10.25
N VAL A 199 -6.25 -7.33 -9.88
CA VAL A 199 -5.15 -6.85 -9.04
C VAL A 199 -5.70 -5.91 -7.98
N VAL A 200 -5.21 -6.06 -6.76
CA VAL A 200 -5.45 -5.12 -5.66
C VAL A 200 -4.11 -4.56 -5.21
N PHE A 201 -4.00 -3.25 -5.14
CA PHE A 201 -2.83 -2.55 -4.62
C PHE A 201 -3.19 -1.84 -3.32
N CYS A 202 -2.53 -2.20 -2.24
CA CYS A 202 -2.76 -1.72 -0.88
C CYS A 202 -1.67 -0.74 -0.47
N ASP A 203 -2.00 0.54 -0.29
CA ASP A 203 -1.04 1.61 0.06
C ASP A 203 -1.71 2.76 0.85
N ALA A 204 -2.82 2.49 1.54
CA ALA A 204 -3.56 3.54 2.25
C ALA A 204 -3.27 3.60 3.75
N CYS A 205 -2.97 2.47 4.39
CA CYS A 205 -2.99 2.35 5.85
C CYS A 205 -1.68 1.83 6.41
N ASP A 206 -1.09 2.56 7.38
CA ASP A 206 0.12 2.15 8.08
C ASP A 206 -0.13 1.68 9.51
N LEU A 207 -1.34 1.84 10.01
CA LEU A 207 -1.71 1.55 11.39
C LEU A 207 -2.95 0.66 11.49
N MET A 208 -3.01 -0.12 12.56
CA MET A 208 -4.24 -0.79 12.96
C MET A 208 -5.27 0.25 13.49
N PRO A 209 -6.57 0.10 13.22
CA PRO A 209 -7.23 -1.03 12.53
C PRO A 209 -7.24 -0.92 11.00
N GLY A 210 -6.76 0.20 10.42
CA GLY A 210 -6.82 0.45 8.99
C GLY A 210 -6.16 -0.67 8.16
N LEU A 211 -5.00 -1.20 8.60
CA LEU A 211 -4.34 -2.35 7.94
C LEU A 211 -5.23 -3.58 7.86
N ALA A 212 -5.97 -3.86 8.94
CA ALA A 212 -6.87 -4.99 8.97
C ALA A 212 -8.12 -4.77 8.09
N ALA A 213 -8.63 -3.54 8.04
CA ALA A 213 -9.72 -3.16 7.13
C ALA A 213 -9.28 -3.27 5.67
N GLU A 214 -8.07 -2.77 5.35
CA GLU A 214 -7.49 -2.85 4.01
C GLU A 214 -7.33 -4.32 3.56
N ALA A 215 -6.79 -5.19 4.40
CA ALA A 215 -6.67 -6.62 4.10
C ALA A 215 -8.04 -7.29 3.96
N TYR A 216 -9.02 -6.97 4.82
CA TYR A 216 -10.38 -7.46 4.70
C TYR A 216 -10.99 -7.10 3.35
N GLN A 217 -10.91 -5.83 2.96
CA GLN A 217 -11.42 -5.36 1.68
C GLN A 217 -10.70 -6.05 0.52
N ALA A 218 -9.35 -6.09 0.54
CA ALA A 218 -8.56 -6.74 -0.50
C ALA A 218 -8.95 -8.22 -0.69
N PHE A 219 -9.07 -8.97 0.39
CA PHE A 219 -9.45 -10.39 0.34
C PHE A 219 -10.89 -10.60 -0.15
N SER A 220 -11.79 -9.66 0.13
CA SER A 220 -13.19 -9.77 -0.30
C SER A 220 -13.38 -9.47 -1.79
N ILE A 221 -12.54 -8.58 -2.36
CA ILE A 221 -12.71 -8.09 -3.75
C ILE A 221 -11.84 -8.80 -4.77
N VAL A 222 -10.69 -9.33 -4.36
CA VAL A 222 -9.81 -10.06 -5.28
C VAL A 222 -10.48 -11.32 -5.79
N ARG A 223 -10.35 -11.61 -7.10
CA ARG A 223 -10.89 -12.85 -7.69
C ARG A 223 -9.93 -14.04 -7.53
N PRO A 224 -10.39 -15.28 -7.70
CA PRO A 224 -9.49 -16.42 -7.89
C PRO A 224 -8.53 -16.15 -9.07
N GLY A 225 -7.26 -16.47 -8.91
CA GLY A 225 -6.20 -16.19 -9.88
C GLY A 225 -5.76 -14.72 -9.91
N GLY A 226 -6.28 -13.86 -9.04
CA GLY A 226 -5.86 -12.47 -8.90
C GLY A 226 -4.60 -12.33 -8.05
N VAL A 227 -4.14 -11.09 -7.92
CA VAL A 227 -2.92 -10.74 -7.19
C VAL A 227 -3.19 -9.58 -6.25
N ILE A 228 -2.66 -9.67 -5.03
CA ILE A 228 -2.64 -8.57 -4.07
C ILE A 228 -1.19 -8.14 -3.89
N PHE A 229 -0.94 -6.83 -4.06
CA PHE A 229 0.30 -6.17 -3.70
C PHE A 229 0.09 -5.29 -2.48
N ARG A 230 1.09 -5.22 -1.58
CA ARG A 230 1.14 -4.28 -0.47
C ARG A 230 2.45 -3.52 -0.49
N HIS A 231 2.37 -2.21 -0.42
CA HIS A 231 3.52 -1.31 -0.34
C HIS A 231 3.99 -1.13 1.12
N ASP A 232 5.13 -0.47 1.31
CA ASP A 232 5.73 -0.12 2.62
C ASP A 232 6.16 -1.29 3.51
N TYR A 233 6.39 -2.46 2.95
CA TYR A 233 7.07 -3.52 3.69
C TYR A 233 8.51 -3.09 4.01
N SER A 234 8.95 -3.32 5.23
CA SER A 234 10.24 -2.92 5.80
C SER A 234 10.45 -1.42 6.04
N THR A 235 9.65 -0.52 5.49
CA THR A 235 9.75 0.92 5.72
C THR A 235 8.90 1.37 6.90
N ALA A 236 7.72 0.79 7.06
CA ALA A 236 6.79 1.06 8.16
C ALA A 236 6.59 -0.16 9.04
N LYS A 237 6.64 0.04 10.36
CA LYS A 237 6.57 -1.07 11.34
C LYS A 237 5.20 -1.76 11.36
N GLY A 238 4.13 -0.98 11.18
CA GLY A 238 2.77 -1.50 11.19
C GLY A 238 2.52 -2.51 10.05
N PRO A 239 2.67 -2.10 8.77
CA PRO A 239 2.53 -2.98 7.62
C PRO A 239 3.43 -4.21 7.72
N THR A 240 4.72 -4.02 8.05
CA THR A 240 5.67 -5.12 8.18
C THR A 240 5.16 -6.20 9.12
N ARG A 241 4.80 -5.85 10.36
CA ARG A 241 4.36 -6.83 11.36
C ARG A 241 3.01 -7.46 11.05
N PHE A 242 2.08 -6.68 10.53
CA PHE A 242 0.76 -7.18 10.18
C PHE A 242 0.85 -8.23 9.06
N TRP A 243 1.63 -7.93 8.01
CA TRP A 243 1.79 -8.87 6.91
C TRP A 243 2.68 -10.06 7.25
N GLU A 244 3.67 -9.93 8.14
CA GLU A 244 4.40 -11.05 8.71
C GLU A 244 3.49 -12.01 9.49
N TRP A 245 2.45 -11.48 10.13
CA TRP A 245 1.42 -12.30 10.74
C TRP A 245 0.58 -13.05 9.71
N LEU A 246 0.11 -12.39 8.65
CA LEU A 246 -0.64 -13.03 7.56
C LEU A 246 0.20 -14.10 6.85
N ALA A 247 1.48 -13.86 6.65
CA ALA A 247 2.41 -14.77 5.98
C ALA A 247 2.65 -16.11 6.71
N ARG A 248 2.15 -16.29 7.92
CA ARG A 248 2.17 -17.60 8.61
C ARG A 248 1.26 -18.62 7.95
N GLU A 249 0.17 -18.13 7.34
CA GLU A 249 -0.87 -18.97 6.77
C GLU A 249 -1.00 -18.79 5.25
N LEU A 250 -0.55 -17.63 4.74
CA LEU A 250 -0.64 -17.26 3.34
C LEU A 250 0.75 -17.21 2.71
N PRO A 251 0.92 -17.62 1.44
CA PRO A 251 2.17 -17.56 0.71
C PRO A 251 2.46 -16.12 0.25
N VAL A 252 2.73 -15.24 1.19
CA VAL A 252 3.14 -13.87 0.95
C VAL A 252 4.64 -13.84 0.72
N TYR A 253 5.09 -13.11 -0.30
CA TYR A 253 6.50 -12.92 -0.62
C TYR A 253 6.85 -11.45 -0.68
N HIS A 254 8.04 -11.11 -0.21
CA HIS A 254 8.64 -9.80 -0.45
C HIS A 254 9.40 -9.85 -1.78
N ILE A 255 9.06 -8.93 -2.68
CA ILE A 255 9.73 -8.84 -3.98
C ILE A 255 11.09 -8.19 -3.79
N ASP A 256 12.14 -8.89 -4.18
CA ASP A 256 13.52 -8.43 -4.03
C ASP A 256 13.74 -7.06 -4.70
N GLY A 257 14.48 -6.19 -4.02
CA GLY A 257 14.80 -4.84 -4.49
C GLY A 257 13.63 -3.85 -4.46
N THR A 258 12.53 -4.15 -3.78
CA THR A 258 11.33 -3.31 -3.64
C THR A 258 10.85 -3.21 -2.20
N PHE A 259 9.82 -2.39 -1.96
CA PHE A 259 9.03 -2.40 -0.72
C PHE A 259 7.68 -3.10 -0.90
N LEU A 260 7.54 -3.89 -1.98
CA LEU A 260 6.31 -4.60 -2.30
C LEU A 260 6.28 -5.99 -1.68
N LEU A 261 5.14 -6.32 -1.08
CA LEU A 261 4.72 -7.69 -0.85
C LEU A 261 3.79 -8.13 -1.97
N CYS A 262 3.83 -9.42 -2.26
CA CYS A 262 2.99 -10.05 -3.26
C CYS A 262 2.31 -11.30 -2.68
N LEU A 263 1.00 -11.38 -2.88
CA LEU A 263 0.19 -12.57 -2.63
C LEU A 263 -0.54 -12.94 -3.92
N ARG A 264 -0.15 -14.05 -4.55
CA ARG A 264 -0.83 -14.62 -5.71
C ARG A 264 -1.92 -15.59 -5.26
N LEU A 265 -3.11 -15.48 -5.82
CA LEU A 265 -4.22 -16.38 -5.54
C LEU A 265 -4.39 -17.42 -6.68
N ASP A 266 -3.27 -18.01 -7.08
CA ASP A 266 -3.14 -18.91 -8.24
C ASP A 266 -3.58 -20.35 -7.97
N SER A 267 -3.99 -20.68 -6.75
CA SER A 267 -4.60 -21.96 -6.41
C SER A 267 -5.88 -21.78 -5.58
N ASP A 268 -6.80 -22.74 -5.72
CA ASP A 268 -8.04 -22.77 -4.94
C ASP A 268 -7.78 -22.83 -3.44
N GLU A 269 -6.69 -23.49 -3.02
CA GLU A 269 -6.29 -23.55 -1.62
C GLU A 269 -5.92 -22.19 -1.06
N VAL A 270 -5.07 -21.44 -1.78
CA VAL A 270 -4.65 -20.10 -1.36
C VAL A 270 -5.83 -19.15 -1.34
N TYR A 271 -6.67 -19.20 -2.40
CA TYR A 271 -7.89 -18.39 -2.45
C TYR A 271 -8.81 -18.69 -1.28
N LYS A 272 -9.07 -19.98 -1.01
CA LYS A 272 -9.91 -20.39 0.13
C LYS A 272 -9.36 -19.88 1.46
N LYS A 273 -8.05 -20.02 1.70
CA LYS A 273 -7.41 -19.49 2.92
C LYS A 273 -7.62 -17.98 3.07
N THR A 274 -7.51 -17.19 1.99
CA THR A 274 -7.80 -15.76 2.08
C THR A 274 -9.26 -15.48 2.43
N GLN A 275 -10.22 -16.29 1.92
CA GLN A 275 -11.62 -16.16 2.27
C GLN A 275 -11.88 -16.55 3.74
N ASP A 276 -11.18 -17.56 4.26
CA ASP A 276 -11.28 -17.94 5.68
C ASP A 276 -10.79 -16.80 6.60
N PHE A 277 -9.78 -16.02 6.18
CA PHE A 277 -9.34 -14.83 6.92
C PHE A 277 -10.42 -13.75 7.06
N LEU A 278 -11.40 -13.66 6.16
CA LEU A 278 -12.53 -12.73 6.31
C LEU A 278 -13.36 -13.02 7.57
N LEU A 279 -13.30 -14.24 8.09
CA LEU A 279 -13.95 -14.64 9.33
C LEU A 279 -13.07 -14.43 10.56
N HIS A 280 -11.77 -14.15 10.37
CA HIS A 280 -10.83 -13.95 11.47
C HIS A 280 -11.21 -12.70 12.28
N PRO A 281 -11.25 -12.78 13.64
CA PRO A 281 -11.70 -11.68 14.48
C PRO A 281 -10.96 -10.35 14.22
N VAL A 282 -9.64 -10.39 14.00
CA VAL A 282 -8.83 -9.19 13.74
C VAL A 282 -9.31 -8.43 12.52
N LEU A 283 -9.60 -9.11 11.40
CA LEU A 283 -10.06 -8.47 10.18
C LEU A 283 -11.53 -8.03 10.32
N LYS A 284 -12.36 -8.92 10.86
CA LYS A 284 -13.80 -8.68 11.01
C LYS A 284 -14.12 -7.53 11.97
N ASP A 285 -13.37 -7.43 13.07
CA ASP A 285 -13.56 -6.36 14.04
C ASP A 285 -13.13 -4.99 13.48
N ALA A 286 -12.13 -4.94 12.61
CA ALA A 286 -11.68 -3.71 11.96
C ALA A 286 -12.77 -3.05 11.10
N MET A 287 -13.66 -3.85 10.49
CA MET A 287 -14.80 -3.36 9.70
C MET A 287 -15.99 -2.88 10.53
N ARG A 288 -15.94 -3.01 11.87
CA ARG A 288 -17.01 -2.59 12.79
C ARG A 288 -16.66 -1.33 13.55
N ILE A 289 -15.41 -0.88 13.47
CA ILE A 289 -14.94 0.33 14.16
C ILE A 289 -15.23 1.50 13.22
N PRO A 290 -16.10 2.45 13.61
CA PRO A 290 -16.30 3.66 12.81
C PRO A 290 -14.96 4.39 12.66
N SER A 291 -14.67 4.85 11.45
CA SER A 291 -13.56 5.77 11.19
C SER A 291 -13.80 7.05 12.00
N VAL A 292 -12.86 7.41 12.84
CA VAL A 292 -12.89 8.65 13.66
C VAL A 292 -12.47 9.84 12.80
#